data_ccb143fdb4853d2119bef9cc3a1619c6
#
_entry.id   ccb143fdb4853d2119bef9cc3a1619c6
#
_cell.length_a   1.000
_cell.length_b   1.000
_cell.length_c   1.000
_cell.angle_alpha   90.00
_cell.angle_beta   90.00
_cell.angle_gamma   90.00
#
_symmetry.space_group_name_H-M   'P 1'
#
loop_
_entity.id
_entity.type
_entity.pdbx_description
1 polymer ?
#
loop_
_entity_poly.entity_id
_entity_poly.type
_entity_poly.pdbx_seq_one_letter_code
_entity_poly.pdbx_strand_id
1 'polypeptide(L)'
;MGKTVIEKIVEHNTGRSVKPGDIVTVNVDRVMIHDIFIPFVAEKFKEMGFEKLWDPDKVVLIYDHLVPASQLDDTRHFHVGDAFAAKYGMTHVHRSDGICHQLMTEAGYVKPGDVAFGTDSHTTTYGCVGAFSSGIGYTEMASILGTGTMWIRVPETIKVVINGKLPENVMSKDVILRLIGDLGADGATYKALEFSGSAVESMTVASRMTISNMAIEAGAKCALFTPDEKTAEYCNVTLNDYQKSLFGDADANYCRVIEYNAEDFVPVMACPSQVDKIRNVSELEGTEIDQVFIGSCTNGRLEDLAAAAEVLKGKKVAKFVKLIVTPASRKIYRQAADLGILETLAESGAMITHPGCSLCCGRAGGILTDCERVVATNNRNFLGRMGTSKVQIYLASPRTAAACAVAGKIVCPE
;
A
#
# COMPACT_ATOMS: atom_id res chain seq x y z
N MET A 1 32.76 -4.87 -4.38
CA MET A 1 31.69 -4.04 -4.96
C MET A 1 30.54 -4.12 -3.98
N GLY A 2 30.13 -2.97 -3.47
CA GLY A 2 29.05 -2.91 -2.49
C GLY A 2 27.71 -3.34 -3.08
N LYS A 3 26.75 -3.62 -2.23
CA LYS A 3 25.45 -4.20 -2.58
C LYS A 3 24.30 -3.31 -2.16
N THR A 4 23.27 -3.30 -2.97
CA THR A 4 21.98 -2.70 -2.65
C THR A 4 21.20 -3.59 -1.67
N VAL A 5 20.15 -3.04 -1.05
CA VAL A 5 19.33 -3.81 -0.10
C VAL A 5 18.71 -5.04 -0.75
N ILE A 6 18.21 -4.93 -1.99
CA ILE A 6 17.62 -6.08 -2.69
C ILE A 6 18.64 -7.18 -2.99
N GLU A 7 19.87 -6.83 -3.38
CA GLU A 7 20.92 -7.82 -3.60
C GLU A 7 21.25 -8.57 -2.31
N LYS A 8 21.33 -7.87 -1.15
CA LYS A 8 21.58 -8.50 0.15
C LYS A 8 20.47 -9.47 0.55
N ILE A 9 19.19 -9.08 0.33
CA ILE A 9 18.04 -9.95 0.64
C ILE A 9 18.10 -11.21 -0.23
N VAL A 10 18.31 -11.06 -1.53
CA VAL A 10 18.33 -12.20 -2.46
C VAL A 10 19.55 -13.10 -2.22
N GLU A 11 20.73 -12.55 -1.89
CA GLU A 11 21.91 -13.33 -1.52
C GLU A 11 21.69 -14.15 -0.26
N HIS A 12 21.14 -13.53 0.79
CA HIS A 12 20.83 -14.23 2.03
C HIS A 12 19.85 -15.36 1.80
N ASN A 13 18.79 -15.11 1.02
CA ASN A 13 17.74 -16.09 0.73
C ASN A 13 18.23 -17.27 -0.11
N THR A 14 19.11 -17.01 -1.10
CA THR A 14 19.58 -18.04 -2.05
C THR A 14 20.90 -18.68 -1.63
N GLY A 15 21.63 -18.09 -0.68
CA GLY A 15 22.95 -18.55 -0.23
C GLY A 15 24.05 -18.35 -1.28
N ARG A 16 23.85 -17.52 -2.30
CA ARG A 16 24.80 -17.27 -3.38
C ARG A 16 24.89 -15.80 -3.76
N SER A 17 26.07 -15.36 -4.21
CA SER A 17 26.24 -13.99 -4.70
C SER A 17 25.39 -13.74 -5.94
N VAL A 18 24.74 -12.59 -6.00
CA VAL A 18 23.89 -12.15 -7.11
C VAL A 18 24.27 -10.74 -7.56
N LYS A 19 23.84 -10.41 -8.78
CA LYS A 19 23.92 -9.07 -9.36
C LYS A 19 22.64 -8.74 -10.14
N PRO A 20 22.32 -7.48 -10.38
CA PRO A 20 21.19 -7.10 -11.21
C PRO A 20 21.18 -7.81 -12.56
N GLY A 21 20.03 -8.34 -12.95
CA GLY A 21 19.86 -9.10 -14.19
C GLY A 21 19.96 -10.63 -14.03
N ASP A 22 20.56 -11.13 -12.96
CA ASP A 22 20.62 -12.57 -12.70
C ASP A 22 19.22 -13.15 -12.49
N ILE A 23 18.99 -14.35 -13.05
CA ILE A 23 17.76 -15.12 -12.81
C ILE A 23 18.05 -16.13 -11.70
N VAL A 24 17.27 -16.04 -10.63
CA VAL A 24 17.44 -16.87 -9.43
C VAL A 24 16.11 -17.43 -8.96
N THR A 25 16.16 -18.59 -8.32
CA THR A 25 14.99 -19.13 -7.59
C THR A 25 15.15 -18.78 -6.11
N VAL A 26 14.21 -18.02 -5.58
CA VAL A 26 14.14 -17.63 -4.16
C VAL A 26 13.22 -18.57 -3.40
N ASN A 27 13.53 -18.80 -2.13
CA ASN A 27 12.62 -19.43 -1.19
C ASN A 27 11.61 -18.38 -0.71
N VAL A 28 10.34 -18.77 -0.61
CA VAL A 28 9.27 -17.86 -0.20
C VAL A 28 9.04 -17.99 1.30
N ASP A 29 9.13 -16.85 2.01
CA ASP A 29 8.92 -16.83 3.46
C ASP A 29 7.44 -16.70 3.82
N ARG A 30 6.67 -15.95 3.00
CA ARG A 30 5.26 -15.70 3.24
C ARG A 30 4.50 -15.40 1.95
N VAL A 31 3.24 -15.86 1.87
CA VAL A 31 2.33 -15.45 0.80
C VAL A 31 1.01 -14.93 1.34
N MET A 32 0.43 -13.97 0.61
CA MET A 32 -0.90 -13.42 0.85
C MET A 32 -1.81 -13.68 -0.36
N ILE A 33 -3.00 -14.19 -0.08
CA ILE A 33 -4.06 -14.34 -1.08
C ILE A 33 -5.27 -13.56 -0.60
N HIS A 34 -5.84 -12.70 -1.43
CA HIS A 34 -7.10 -12.02 -1.08
C HIS A 34 -8.31 -12.64 -1.78
N ASP A 35 -9.49 -12.25 -1.31
CA ASP A 35 -10.79 -12.85 -1.67
C ASP A 35 -11.10 -12.85 -3.18
N ILE A 36 -10.71 -11.83 -3.94
CA ILE A 36 -10.96 -11.80 -5.39
C ILE A 36 -10.22 -12.92 -6.11
N PHE A 37 -8.97 -13.22 -5.71
CA PHE A 37 -8.11 -14.15 -6.46
C PHE A 37 -8.12 -15.59 -5.96
N ILE A 38 -8.60 -15.88 -4.75
CA ILE A 38 -8.58 -17.24 -4.20
C ILE A 38 -9.29 -18.27 -5.09
N PRO A 39 -10.42 -17.99 -5.79
CA PRO A 39 -11.02 -18.97 -6.69
C PRO A 39 -10.08 -19.35 -7.85
N PHE A 40 -9.40 -18.38 -8.45
CA PHE A 40 -8.49 -18.61 -9.56
C PHE A 40 -7.21 -19.34 -9.12
N VAL A 41 -6.69 -19.00 -7.94
CA VAL A 41 -5.54 -19.70 -7.34
C VAL A 41 -5.89 -21.14 -7.06
N ALA A 42 -7.07 -21.42 -6.47
CA ALA A 42 -7.53 -22.77 -6.15
C ALA A 42 -7.70 -23.64 -7.40
N GLU A 43 -8.25 -23.06 -8.48
CA GLU A 43 -8.39 -23.74 -9.77
C GLU A 43 -7.02 -24.10 -10.36
N LYS A 44 -6.09 -23.13 -10.44
CA LYS A 44 -4.73 -23.35 -10.99
C LYS A 44 -3.91 -24.32 -10.13
N PHE A 45 -4.05 -24.28 -8.83
CA PHE A 45 -3.40 -25.21 -7.91
C PHE A 45 -3.83 -26.66 -8.20
N LYS A 46 -5.13 -26.87 -8.43
CA LYS A 46 -5.68 -28.17 -8.82
C LYS A 46 -5.21 -28.60 -10.22
N GLU A 47 -5.23 -27.69 -11.21
CA GLU A 47 -4.78 -27.96 -12.58
C GLU A 47 -3.30 -28.39 -12.62
N MET A 48 -2.46 -27.79 -11.78
CA MET A 48 -1.05 -28.16 -11.64
C MET A 48 -0.82 -29.50 -10.93
N GLY A 49 -1.87 -30.15 -10.44
CA GLY A 49 -1.80 -31.46 -9.80
C GLY A 49 -1.24 -31.46 -8.38
N PHE A 50 -1.17 -30.30 -7.72
CA PHE A 50 -0.73 -30.25 -6.32
C PHE A 50 -1.80 -30.80 -5.38
N GLU A 51 -1.38 -31.66 -4.46
CA GLU A 51 -2.26 -32.30 -3.48
C GLU A 51 -2.15 -31.69 -2.07
N LYS A 52 -1.09 -30.93 -1.80
CA LYS A 52 -0.81 -30.29 -0.51
C LYS A 52 -0.10 -28.95 -0.70
N LEU A 53 -0.29 -28.04 0.26
CA LEU A 53 0.50 -26.82 0.34
C LEU A 53 1.93 -27.16 0.80
N TRP A 54 2.91 -26.37 0.34
CA TRP A 54 4.30 -26.54 0.78
C TRP A 54 4.42 -26.29 2.29
N ASP A 55 3.70 -25.31 2.80
CA ASP A 55 3.65 -24.95 4.22
C ASP A 55 2.36 -24.13 4.50
N PRO A 56 1.31 -24.74 5.09
CA PRO A 56 0.05 -24.06 5.37
C PRO A 56 0.19 -22.85 6.30
N ASP A 57 1.17 -22.84 7.20
CA ASP A 57 1.39 -21.73 8.15
C ASP A 57 2.03 -20.51 7.48
N LYS A 58 2.56 -20.65 6.27
CA LYS A 58 3.12 -19.55 5.50
C LYS A 58 2.12 -18.90 4.55
N VAL A 59 0.91 -19.42 4.47
CA VAL A 59 -0.15 -18.91 3.58
C VAL A 59 -1.17 -18.13 4.39
N VAL A 60 -1.38 -16.86 4.03
CA VAL A 60 -2.37 -15.98 4.67
C VAL A 60 -3.49 -15.69 3.68
N LEU A 61 -4.73 -16.06 4.02
CA LEU A 61 -5.93 -15.75 3.26
C LEU A 61 -6.67 -14.59 3.92
N ILE A 62 -6.94 -13.54 3.16
CA ILE A 62 -7.55 -12.32 3.68
C ILE A 62 -8.76 -11.93 2.83
N TYR A 63 -9.92 -11.80 3.48
CA TYR A 63 -11.14 -11.28 2.89
C TYR A 63 -11.24 -9.79 3.22
N ASP A 64 -10.96 -8.92 2.24
CA ASP A 64 -10.88 -7.47 2.43
C ASP A 64 -11.41 -6.64 1.25
N HIS A 65 -11.46 -7.21 0.04
CA HIS A 65 -11.92 -6.51 -1.15
C HIS A 65 -13.44 -6.63 -1.35
N LEU A 66 -14.00 -7.80 -1.03
CA LEU A 66 -15.42 -8.12 -1.23
C LEU A 66 -16.23 -8.14 0.09
N VAL A 67 -15.62 -7.73 1.20
CA VAL A 67 -16.23 -7.74 2.55
C VAL A 67 -16.66 -6.35 2.98
N PRO A 68 -17.89 -6.16 3.51
CA PRO A 68 -19.00 -7.12 3.43
C PRO A 68 -19.48 -7.31 1.99
N ALA A 69 -19.98 -8.51 1.65
CA ALA A 69 -20.43 -8.83 0.29
C ALA A 69 -21.48 -7.84 -0.17
N SER A 70 -21.32 -7.25 -1.36
CA SER A 70 -22.27 -6.33 -1.97
C SER A 70 -23.06 -6.95 -3.14
N GLN A 71 -22.64 -8.14 -3.58
CA GLN A 71 -23.25 -8.89 -4.68
C GLN A 71 -23.25 -10.39 -4.35
N LEU A 72 -24.18 -11.16 -4.96
CA LEU A 72 -24.25 -12.60 -4.77
C LEU A 72 -22.97 -13.33 -5.18
N ASP A 73 -22.31 -12.86 -6.23
CA ASP A 73 -21.05 -13.46 -6.68
C ASP A 73 -19.91 -13.29 -5.68
N ASP A 74 -19.90 -12.24 -4.87
CA ASP A 74 -18.91 -12.04 -3.83
C ASP A 74 -18.93 -13.20 -2.82
N THR A 75 -20.14 -13.73 -2.49
CA THR A 75 -20.29 -14.84 -1.55
C THR A 75 -19.71 -16.16 -2.07
N ARG A 76 -19.68 -16.35 -3.39
CA ARG A 76 -19.05 -17.55 -4.01
C ARG A 76 -17.56 -17.59 -3.78
N HIS A 77 -16.89 -16.40 -3.83
CA HIS A 77 -15.48 -16.30 -3.53
C HIS A 77 -15.16 -16.74 -2.09
N PHE A 78 -16.00 -16.35 -1.14
CA PHE A 78 -15.84 -16.76 0.26
C PHE A 78 -16.01 -18.28 0.43
N HIS A 79 -17.01 -18.88 -0.20
CA HIS A 79 -17.20 -20.32 -0.13
C HIS A 79 -16.01 -21.10 -0.69
N VAL A 80 -15.46 -20.67 -1.82
CA VAL A 80 -14.28 -21.31 -2.40
C VAL A 80 -13.06 -21.15 -1.49
N GLY A 81 -12.83 -19.94 -0.96
CA GLY A 81 -11.71 -19.65 -0.06
C GLY A 81 -11.79 -20.49 1.23
N ASP A 82 -12.98 -20.57 1.83
CA ASP A 82 -13.23 -21.36 3.05
C ASP A 82 -12.99 -22.84 2.81
N ALA A 83 -13.52 -23.37 1.71
CA ALA A 83 -13.33 -24.78 1.35
C ALA A 83 -11.85 -25.09 1.08
N PHE A 84 -11.12 -24.17 0.41
CA PHE A 84 -9.69 -24.30 0.16
C PHE A 84 -8.89 -24.28 1.46
N ALA A 85 -9.15 -23.29 2.32
CA ALA A 85 -8.47 -23.17 3.61
C ALA A 85 -8.70 -24.41 4.50
N ALA A 86 -9.94 -24.88 4.60
CA ALA A 86 -10.28 -26.06 5.37
C ALA A 86 -9.62 -27.34 4.81
N LYS A 87 -9.66 -27.52 3.47
CA LYS A 87 -9.09 -28.70 2.81
C LYS A 87 -7.58 -28.82 3.02
N TYR A 88 -6.87 -27.70 2.97
CA TYR A 88 -5.41 -27.68 3.02
C TYR A 88 -4.83 -27.26 4.38
N GLY A 89 -5.68 -27.11 5.41
CA GLY A 89 -5.26 -26.86 6.79
C GLY A 89 -4.64 -25.49 7.00
N MET A 90 -5.09 -24.46 6.28
CA MET A 90 -4.60 -23.09 6.48
C MET A 90 -5.04 -22.56 7.84
N THR A 91 -4.10 -22.02 8.62
CA THR A 91 -4.34 -21.50 9.97
C THR A 91 -4.59 -19.98 9.97
N HIS A 92 -4.09 -19.28 8.97
CA HIS A 92 -4.17 -17.81 8.89
C HIS A 92 -5.25 -17.39 7.89
N VAL A 93 -6.48 -17.23 8.40
CA VAL A 93 -7.64 -16.78 7.62
C VAL A 93 -8.28 -15.58 8.32
N HIS A 94 -8.26 -14.41 7.65
CA HIS A 94 -8.83 -13.15 8.13
C HIS A 94 -10.09 -12.80 7.36
N ARG A 95 -11.22 -12.62 8.06
CA ARG A 95 -12.53 -12.40 7.41
C ARG A 95 -13.04 -10.98 7.46
N SER A 96 -12.56 -10.18 8.38
CA SER A 96 -13.05 -8.82 8.57
C SER A 96 -12.12 -7.98 9.44
N ASP A 97 -10.84 -8.35 9.45
CA ASP A 97 -9.89 -7.72 10.36
C ASP A 97 -9.26 -6.47 9.78
N GLY A 98 -9.30 -6.33 8.46
CA GLY A 98 -8.76 -5.17 7.75
C GLY A 98 -8.21 -5.53 6.39
N ILE A 99 -7.58 -4.54 5.79
CA ILE A 99 -7.02 -4.64 4.44
C ILE A 99 -5.73 -5.46 4.43
N CYS A 100 -5.53 -6.30 3.43
CA CYS A 100 -4.47 -7.28 3.38
C CYS A 100 -3.07 -6.69 3.61
N HIS A 101 -2.75 -5.58 2.98
CA HIS A 101 -1.42 -4.97 3.11
C HIS A 101 -1.14 -4.40 4.50
N GLN A 102 -2.17 -3.98 5.23
CA GLN A 102 -2.05 -3.58 6.63
C GLN A 102 -1.88 -4.81 7.53
N LEU A 103 -2.71 -5.84 7.35
CA LEU A 103 -2.69 -7.03 8.21
C LEU A 103 -1.38 -7.81 8.10
N MET A 104 -0.80 -7.93 6.91
CA MET A 104 0.44 -8.68 6.71
C MET A 104 1.60 -8.13 7.54
N THR A 105 1.66 -6.81 7.73
CA THR A 105 2.68 -6.17 8.57
C THR A 105 2.24 -6.03 10.02
N GLU A 106 0.98 -5.65 10.27
CA GLU A 106 0.43 -5.42 11.62
C GLU A 106 0.38 -6.68 12.48
N ALA A 107 0.10 -7.85 11.86
CA ALA A 107 0.06 -9.13 12.54
C ALA A 107 1.44 -9.85 12.57
N GLY A 108 2.50 -9.20 12.06
CA GLY A 108 3.85 -9.75 12.09
C GLY A 108 4.08 -10.94 11.14
N TYR A 109 3.24 -11.09 10.10
CA TYR A 109 3.42 -12.14 9.09
C TYR A 109 4.65 -11.91 8.23
N VAL A 110 5.01 -10.66 7.99
CA VAL A 110 6.21 -10.27 7.23
C VAL A 110 7.19 -9.53 8.15
N LYS A 111 8.45 -9.91 8.08
CA LYS A 111 9.54 -9.39 8.90
C LYS A 111 10.64 -8.79 8.02
N PRO A 112 11.52 -7.95 8.58
CA PRO A 112 12.68 -7.45 7.88
C PRO A 112 13.52 -8.57 7.25
N GLY A 113 13.83 -8.43 5.95
CA GLY A 113 14.62 -9.40 5.20
C GLY A 113 13.86 -10.57 4.60
N ASP A 114 12.56 -10.71 4.86
CA ASP A 114 11.73 -11.75 4.26
C ASP A 114 11.55 -11.53 2.74
N VAL A 115 11.25 -12.63 2.05
CA VAL A 115 10.80 -12.67 0.65
C VAL A 115 9.32 -13.04 0.64
N ALA A 116 8.45 -12.10 0.29
CA ALA A 116 7.02 -12.26 0.36
C ALA A 116 6.32 -11.94 -0.98
N PHE A 117 5.29 -12.70 -1.30
CA PHE A 117 4.48 -12.45 -2.50
C PHE A 117 2.99 -12.38 -2.16
N GLY A 118 2.24 -11.63 -2.96
CA GLY A 118 0.80 -11.53 -2.81
C GLY A 118 0.08 -11.46 -4.15
N THR A 119 -1.20 -11.79 -4.15
CA THR A 119 -2.04 -11.72 -5.36
C THR A 119 -2.48 -10.31 -5.71
N ASP A 120 -2.08 -9.30 -4.93
CA ASP A 120 -2.36 -7.89 -5.20
C ASP A 120 -1.07 -7.14 -5.59
N SER A 121 -1.20 -6.18 -6.52
CA SER A 121 -0.08 -5.38 -7.02
C SER A 121 0.59 -4.52 -5.93
N HIS A 122 -0.17 -4.05 -4.92
CA HIS A 122 0.36 -3.24 -3.81
C HIS A 122 1.05 -4.08 -2.72
N THR A 123 1.35 -5.34 -2.97
CA THR A 123 2.20 -6.18 -2.10
C THR A 123 3.59 -5.55 -1.88
N THR A 124 4.03 -4.64 -2.75
CA THR A 124 5.22 -3.80 -2.54
C THR A 124 5.24 -3.09 -1.18
N THR A 125 4.07 -2.94 -0.53
CA THR A 125 3.90 -2.28 0.78
C THR A 125 4.85 -2.82 1.85
N TYR A 126 5.16 -4.12 1.85
CA TYR A 126 5.96 -4.73 2.94
C TYR A 126 7.45 -4.32 2.91
N GLY A 127 7.88 -3.65 1.84
CA GLY A 127 9.20 -3.03 1.81
C GLY A 127 9.38 -1.91 2.84
N CYS A 128 8.28 -1.39 3.42
CA CYS A 128 8.30 -0.44 4.54
C CYS A 128 9.01 -0.98 5.79
N VAL A 129 9.05 -2.29 5.96
CA VAL A 129 9.77 -2.99 7.04
C VAL A 129 11.08 -3.64 6.55
N GLY A 130 11.50 -3.37 5.30
CA GLY A 130 12.72 -3.93 4.73
C GLY A 130 12.58 -5.37 4.21
N ALA A 131 11.37 -5.80 3.84
CA ALA A 131 11.14 -7.08 3.17
C ALA A 131 11.10 -6.91 1.64
N PHE A 132 11.68 -7.85 0.90
CA PHE A 132 11.42 -7.94 -0.54
C PHE A 132 10.02 -8.47 -0.76
N SER A 133 9.15 -7.64 -1.28
CA SER A 133 7.76 -8.01 -1.51
C SER A 133 7.23 -7.50 -2.85
N SER A 134 6.45 -8.34 -3.52
CA SER A 134 5.93 -8.03 -4.86
C SER A 134 4.60 -8.70 -5.14
N GLY A 135 3.77 -8.03 -5.92
CA GLY A 135 2.56 -8.62 -6.50
C GLY A 135 2.89 -9.62 -7.61
N ILE A 136 2.12 -10.70 -7.66
CA ILE A 136 2.22 -11.77 -8.68
C ILE A 136 0.83 -12.20 -9.15
N GLY A 137 0.78 -12.88 -10.29
CA GLY A 137 -0.44 -13.47 -10.81
C GLY A 137 -0.89 -14.71 -10.03
N TYR A 138 -2.12 -15.12 -10.26
CA TYR A 138 -2.69 -16.30 -9.58
C TYR A 138 -2.03 -17.61 -10.02
N THR A 139 -1.46 -17.66 -11.22
CA THR A 139 -0.72 -18.84 -11.73
C THR A 139 0.58 -19.03 -10.96
N GLU A 140 1.38 -17.96 -10.80
CA GLU A 140 2.60 -17.97 -9.99
C GLU A 140 2.29 -18.26 -8.53
N MET A 141 1.21 -17.68 -7.99
CA MET A 141 0.77 -17.98 -6.63
C MET A 141 0.47 -19.46 -6.44
N ALA A 142 -0.27 -20.08 -7.37
CA ALA A 142 -0.57 -21.52 -7.31
C ALA A 142 0.71 -22.39 -7.35
N SER A 143 1.71 -21.99 -8.15
CA SER A 143 3.02 -22.65 -8.18
C SER A 143 3.75 -22.52 -6.83
N ILE A 144 3.78 -21.33 -6.23
CA ILE A 144 4.41 -21.12 -4.91
C ILE A 144 3.72 -21.97 -3.85
N LEU A 145 2.39 -22.04 -3.87
CA LEU A 145 1.64 -22.86 -2.91
C LEU A 145 2.05 -24.34 -2.93
N GLY A 146 2.45 -24.86 -4.10
CA GLY A 146 2.90 -26.25 -4.24
C GLY A 146 4.40 -26.45 -3.97
N THR A 147 5.25 -25.44 -4.25
CA THR A 147 6.71 -25.57 -4.27
C THR A 147 7.44 -24.80 -3.18
N GLY A 148 6.85 -23.74 -2.66
CA GLY A 148 7.50 -22.80 -1.73
C GLY A 148 8.57 -21.92 -2.36
N THR A 149 8.67 -21.89 -3.70
CA THR A 149 9.72 -21.17 -4.42
C THR A 149 9.18 -20.32 -5.56
N MET A 150 9.93 -19.30 -5.93
CA MET A 150 9.63 -18.44 -7.08
C MET A 150 10.93 -18.05 -7.80
N TRP A 151 10.92 -18.05 -9.13
CA TRP A 151 12.03 -17.46 -9.87
C TRP A 151 11.84 -15.96 -10.02
N ILE A 152 12.92 -15.20 -9.91
CA ILE A 152 12.94 -13.77 -10.14
C ILE A 152 14.16 -13.38 -10.95
N ARG A 153 14.07 -12.30 -11.68
CA ARG A 153 15.25 -11.57 -12.16
C ARG A 153 15.60 -10.54 -11.10
N VAL A 154 16.83 -10.54 -10.61
CA VAL A 154 17.30 -9.53 -9.65
C VAL A 154 17.14 -8.14 -10.28
N PRO A 155 16.33 -7.23 -9.70
CA PRO A 155 16.11 -5.92 -10.28
C PRO A 155 17.32 -5.00 -10.09
N GLU A 156 17.52 -4.07 -11.03
CA GLU A 156 18.35 -2.89 -10.79
C GLU A 156 17.69 -2.00 -9.73
N THR A 157 18.49 -1.20 -9.02
CA THR A 157 17.97 -0.33 -7.95
C THR A 157 18.13 1.14 -8.33
N ILE A 158 17.05 1.90 -8.15
CA ILE A 158 17.06 3.36 -8.09
C ILE A 158 17.15 3.77 -6.62
N LYS A 159 18.15 4.58 -6.28
CA LYS A 159 18.27 5.16 -4.94
C LYS A 159 17.51 6.48 -4.88
N VAL A 160 16.67 6.64 -3.86
CA VAL A 160 15.95 7.88 -3.59
C VAL A 160 16.41 8.42 -2.24
N VAL A 161 17.06 9.57 -2.26
CA VAL A 161 17.61 10.23 -1.07
C VAL A 161 16.75 11.45 -0.76
N ILE A 162 16.20 11.53 0.45
CA ILE A 162 15.39 12.68 0.89
C ILE A 162 16.00 13.19 2.19
N ASN A 163 16.61 14.39 2.12
CA ASN A 163 17.24 15.01 3.27
C ASN A 163 16.42 16.24 3.73
N GLY A 164 16.60 16.61 4.99
CA GLY A 164 15.94 17.73 5.62
C GLY A 164 14.68 17.35 6.38
N LYS A 165 13.72 18.26 6.51
CA LYS A 165 12.47 18.09 7.24
C LYS A 165 11.28 18.48 6.36
N LEU A 166 10.29 17.59 6.25
CA LEU A 166 9.06 17.89 5.50
C LEU A 166 8.30 19.07 6.14
N PRO A 167 7.74 19.99 5.31
CA PRO A 167 6.79 21.00 5.79
C PRO A 167 5.60 20.37 6.52
N GLU A 168 5.02 21.10 7.45
CA GLU A 168 3.96 20.60 8.33
C GLU A 168 2.68 20.18 7.58
N ASN A 169 2.39 20.84 6.47
CA ASN A 169 1.24 20.55 5.61
C ASN A 169 1.51 19.47 4.54
N VAL A 170 2.70 18.87 4.53
CA VAL A 170 3.12 17.82 3.58
C VAL A 170 3.12 16.45 4.27
N MET A 171 2.52 15.45 3.66
CA MET A 171 2.51 14.07 4.14
C MET A 171 3.29 13.15 3.19
N SER A 172 3.57 11.93 3.63
CA SER A 172 4.26 10.90 2.81
C SER A 172 3.55 10.60 1.48
N LYS A 173 2.23 10.85 1.41
CA LYS A 173 1.46 10.78 0.17
C LYS A 173 1.91 11.82 -0.86
N ASP A 174 2.16 13.03 -0.43
CA ASP A 174 2.65 14.10 -1.32
C ASP A 174 4.05 13.76 -1.83
N VAL A 175 4.90 13.16 -0.98
CA VAL A 175 6.26 12.71 -1.35
C VAL A 175 6.20 11.65 -2.45
N ILE A 176 5.41 10.60 -2.28
CA ILE A 176 5.35 9.52 -3.29
C ILE A 176 4.65 9.98 -4.58
N LEU A 177 3.62 10.80 -4.50
CA LEU A 177 2.98 11.38 -5.69
C LEU A 177 3.97 12.23 -6.48
N ARG A 178 4.77 13.07 -5.81
CA ARG A 178 5.83 13.85 -6.46
C ARG A 178 6.84 12.96 -7.14
N LEU A 179 7.34 11.91 -6.47
CA LEU A 179 8.28 10.95 -7.05
C LEU A 179 7.70 10.24 -8.29
N ILE A 180 6.42 9.84 -8.24
CA ILE A 180 5.73 9.22 -9.38
C ILE A 180 5.64 10.22 -10.55
N GLY A 181 5.32 11.48 -10.27
CA GLY A 181 5.30 12.53 -11.29
C GLY A 181 6.66 12.76 -11.96
N ASP A 182 7.75 12.70 -11.20
CA ASP A 182 9.11 12.90 -11.70
C ASP A 182 9.67 11.67 -12.44
N LEU A 183 9.22 10.46 -12.08
CA LEU A 183 9.60 9.20 -12.73
C LEU A 183 8.74 8.88 -13.95
N GLY A 184 7.45 9.23 -13.92
CA GLY A 184 6.42 8.69 -14.79
C GLY A 184 5.90 7.33 -14.30
N ALA A 185 4.78 6.90 -14.85
CA ALA A 185 4.11 5.65 -14.45
C ALA A 185 4.91 4.37 -14.79
N ASP A 186 5.92 4.46 -15.64
CA ASP A 186 6.78 3.36 -16.10
C ASP A 186 8.27 3.55 -15.80
N GLY A 187 8.67 4.68 -15.18
CA GLY A 187 10.07 5.07 -14.99
C GLY A 187 10.88 4.16 -14.06
N ALA A 188 10.19 3.38 -13.21
CA ALA A 188 10.80 2.37 -12.36
C ALA A 188 10.43 0.93 -12.78
N THR A 189 9.98 0.71 -14.01
CA THR A 189 9.53 -0.61 -14.47
C THR A 189 10.57 -1.69 -14.18
N TYR A 190 10.14 -2.68 -13.38
CA TYR A 190 10.93 -3.80 -12.91
C TYR A 190 12.20 -3.41 -12.13
N LYS A 191 12.26 -2.25 -11.51
CA LYS A 191 13.36 -1.80 -10.65
C LYS A 191 12.97 -1.87 -9.18
N ALA A 192 13.95 -1.96 -8.30
CA ALA A 192 13.78 -1.69 -6.88
C ALA A 192 13.92 -0.19 -6.63
N LEU A 193 13.11 0.36 -5.75
CA LEU A 193 13.35 1.67 -5.15
C LEU A 193 13.96 1.48 -3.76
N GLU A 194 15.04 2.18 -3.44
CA GLU A 194 15.69 2.15 -2.13
C GLU A 194 15.71 3.56 -1.55
N PHE A 195 15.05 3.73 -0.40
CA PHE A 195 14.85 5.03 0.24
C PHE A 195 15.85 5.25 1.38
N SER A 196 16.45 6.45 1.42
CA SER A 196 17.42 6.86 2.44
C SER A 196 17.41 8.38 2.65
N GLY A 197 18.15 8.85 3.65
CA GLY A 197 18.28 10.26 4.00
C GLY A 197 17.54 10.64 5.27
N SER A 198 17.89 11.81 5.84
CA SER A 198 17.42 12.22 7.17
C SER A 198 15.91 12.37 7.29
N ALA A 199 15.23 12.81 6.22
CA ALA A 199 13.77 12.87 6.20
C ALA A 199 13.16 11.46 6.23
N VAL A 200 13.74 10.49 5.49
CA VAL A 200 13.29 9.09 5.47
C VAL A 200 13.48 8.42 6.83
N GLU A 201 14.60 8.65 7.50
CA GLU A 201 14.89 8.15 8.85
C GLU A 201 13.87 8.69 9.88
N SER A 202 13.40 9.91 9.70
CA SER A 202 12.40 10.52 10.58
C SER A 202 11.00 9.91 10.42
N MET A 203 10.67 9.31 9.28
CA MET A 203 9.35 8.76 8.94
C MET A 203 8.92 7.62 9.90
N THR A 204 7.63 7.61 10.22
CA THR A 204 6.98 6.47 10.87
C THR A 204 6.91 5.28 9.90
N VAL A 205 6.69 4.07 10.42
CA VAL A 205 6.44 2.89 9.56
C VAL A 205 5.17 3.11 8.72
N ALA A 206 4.15 3.77 9.24
CA ALA A 206 2.93 4.09 8.50
C ALA A 206 3.19 5.02 7.30
N SER A 207 4.04 6.04 7.46
CA SER A 207 4.51 6.90 6.37
C SER A 207 5.32 6.12 5.32
N ARG A 208 6.22 5.22 5.76
CA ARG A 208 6.98 4.33 4.86
C ARG A 208 6.05 3.38 4.09
N MET A 209 4.99 2.87 4.74
CA MET A 209 3.97 2.04 4.09
C MET A 209 3.29 2.75 2.93
N THR A 210 2.93 4.03 3.09
CA THR A 210 2.34 4.84 2.02
C THR A 210 3.26 4.90 0.80
N ILE A 211 4.54 5.14 1.02
CA ILE A 211 5.54 5.24 -0.05
C ILE A 211 5.76 3.89 -0.73
N SER A 212 6.02 2.83 0.06
CA SER A 212 6.21 1.47 -0.49
C SER A 212 4.98 0.97 -1.24
N ASN A 213 3.78 1.27 -0.73
CA ASN A 213 2.51 0.89 -1.37
C ASN A 213 2.40 1.44 -2.78
N MET A 214 2.66 2.73 -2.96
CA MET A 214 2.46 3.41 -4.25
C MET A 214 3.64 3.30 -5.20
N ALA A 215 4.74 2.69 -4.81
CA ALA A 215 5.90 2.51 -5.69
C ALA A 215 5.57 1.72 -6.97
N ILE A 216 4.60 0.80 -6.89
CA ILE A 216 4.12 0.04 -8.06
C ILE A 216 3.50 0.97 -9.12
N GLU A 217 2.99 2.14 -8.74
CA GLU A 217 2.40 3.10 -9.67
C GLU A 217 3.45 3.82 -10.55
N ALA A 218 4.75 3.70 -10.21
CA ALA A 218 5.86 4.04 -11.09
C ALA A 218 6.45 2.79 -11.81
N GLY A 219 5.81 1.62 -11.69
CA GLY A 219 6.26 0.35 -12.27
C GLY A 219 7.27 -0.42 -11.42
N ALA A 220 7.58 0.02 -10.20
CA ALA A 220 8.59 -0.61 -9.35
C ALA A 220 8.22 -2.05 -8.94
N LYS A 221 9.21 -2.93 -8.91
CA LYS A 221 9.06 -4.32 -8.45
C LYS A 221 8.96 -4.41 -6.93
N CYS A 222 9.66 -3.55 -6.22
CA CYS A 222 9.61 -3.39 -4.76
C CYS A 222 10.10 -1.99 -4.37
N ALA A 223 9.84 -1.59 -3.12
CA ALA A 223 10.32 -0.33 -2.55
C ALA A 223 10.75 -0.57 -1.11
N LEU A 224 12.03 -0.35 -0.81
CA LEU A 224 12.70 -0.83 0.37
C LEU A 224 13.16 0.32 1.27
N PHE A 225 12.91 0.16 2.56
CA PHE A 225 13.43 0.99 3.63
C PHE A 225 14.39 0.18 4.50
N THR A 226 15.44 0.81 4.97
CA THR A 226 16.35 0.21 5.96
C THR A 226 15.58 -0.07 7.26
N PRO A 227 15.60 -1.32 7.77
CA PRO A 227 15.04 -1.62 9.09
C PRO A 227 15.79 -0.87 10.20
N ASP A 228 15.03 -0.26 11.09
CA ASP A 228 15.52 0.51 12.23
C ASP A 228 14.76 0.16 13.52
N GLU A 229 14.98 0.94 14.58
CA GLU A 229 14.28 0.75 15.87
C GLU A 229 12.75 0.89 15.73
N LYS A 230 12.25 1.81 14.88
CA LYS A 230 10.81 1.96 14.62
C LYS A 230 10.24 0.72 13.94
N THR A 231 11.02 0.12 13.03
CA THR A 231 10.65 -1.14 12.37
C THR A 231 10.63 -2.29 13.38
N ALA A 232 11.63 -2.37 14.27
CA ALA A 232 11.71 -3.39 15.31
C ALA A 232 10.52 -3.31 16.28
N GLU A 233 10.18 -2.10 16.72
CA GLU A 233 9.01 -1.83 17.57
C GLU A 233 7.71 -2.21 16.87
N TYR A 234 7.52 -1.75 15.63
CA TYR A 234 6.31 -2.01 14.85
C TYR A 234 6.07 -3.52 14.61
N CYS A 235 7.13 -4.25 14.24
CA CYS A 235 7.09 -5.69 14.00
C CYS A 235 7.13 -6.52 15.28
N ASN A 236 7.35 -5.89 16.44
CA ASN A 236 7.58 -6.55 17.73
C ASN A 236 8.69 -7.62 17.64
N VAL A 237 9.84 -7.25 17.07
CA VAL A 237 11.01 -8.12 16.91
C VAL A 237 12.29 -7.45 17.42
N THR A 238 13.29 -8.26 17.77
CA THR A 238 14.65 -7.78 17.94
C THR A 238 15.41 -8.03 16.64
N LEU A 239 15.94 -6.98 16.02
CA LEU A 239 16.69 -7.12 14.76
C LEU A 239 17.99 -7.89 15.00
N ASN A 240 18.21 -8.96 14.23
CA ASN A 240 19.47 -9.69 14.20
C ASN A 240 20.52 -8.97 13.33
N ASP A 241 21.76 -9.48 13.28
CA ASP A 241 22.88 -8.83 12.56
C ASP A 241 22.63 -8.74 11.05
N TYR A 242 21.98 -9.75 10.45
CA TYR A 242 21.57 -9.70 9.05
C TYR A 242 20.56 -8.58 8.80
N GLN A 243 19.51 -8.50 9.60
CA GLN A 243 18.46 -7.48 9.46
C GLN A 243 19.02 -6.05 9.67
N LYS A 244 19.95 -5.88 10.60
CA LYS A 244 20.67 -4.60 10.80
C LYS A 244 21.60 -4.25 9.63
N SER A 245 22.02 -5.21 8.81
CA SER A 245 22.86 -4.98 7.63
C SER A 245 22.06 -4.61 6.36
N LEU A 246 20.72 -4.56 6.43
CA LEU A 246 19.85 -4.25 5.29
C LEU A 246 19.80 -2.75 4.99
N PHE A 247 20.94 -2.19 4.61
CA PHE A 247 21.11 -0.87 4.01
C PHE A 247 22.04 -0.98 2.81
N GLY A 248 21.92 -0.09 1.84
CA GLY A 248 22.81 -0.09 0.68
C GLY A 248 24.23 0.30 1.06
N ASP A 249 25.21 -0.45 0.59
CA ASP A 249 26.62 -0.14 0.84
C ASP A 249 27.00 1.19 0.17
N ALA A 250 28.04 1.85 0.71
CA ALA A 250 28.46 3.17 0.20
C ALA A 250 28.91 3.13 -1.27
N ASP A 251 29.48 2.00 -1.70
CA ASP A 251 29.94 1.73 -3.08
C ASP A 251 28.97 0.82 -3.87
N ALA A 252 27.70 0.69 -3.41
CA ALA A 252 26.67 -0.04 -4.15
C ALA A 252 26.38 0.61 -5.52
N ASN A 253 26.11 -0.23 -6.50
CA ASN A 253 25.82 0.24 -7.84
C ASN A 253 24.30 0.49 -8.05
N TYR A 254 23.93 1.75 -8.15
CA TYR A 254 22.58 2.19 -8.45
C TYR A 254 22.46 2.58 -9.92
N CYS A 255 21.41 2.12 -10.60
CA CYS A 255 21.19 2.52 -12.00
C CYS A 255 20.76 3.99 -12.15
N ARG A 256 20.25 4.59 -11.07
CA ARG A 256 19.90 6.01 -10.95
C ARG A 256 19.90 6.42 -9.48
N VAL A 257 20.32 7.66 -9.20
CA VAL A 257 20.16 8.30 -7.89
C VAL A 257 19.28 9.54 -8.09
N ILE A 258 18.27 9.69 -7.23
CA ILE A 258 17.36 10.84 -7.20
C ILE A 258 17.48 11.44 -5.81
N GLU A 259 17.73 12.75 -5.76
CA GLU A 259 17.92 13.49 -4.51
C GLU A 259 16.84 14.56 -4.37
N TYR A 260 16.24 14.63 -3.20
CA TYR A 260 15.28 15.67 -2.83
C TYR A 260 15.71 16.37 -1.55
N ASN A 261 15.44 17.66 -1.49
CA ASN A 261 15.42 18.41 -0.26
C ASN A 261 13.98 18.43 0.26
N ALA A 262 13.78 17.93 1.49
CA ALA A 262 12.45 17.74 2.05
C ALA A 262 11.64 19.05 2.18
N GLU A 263 12.32 20.16 2.38
CA GLU A 263 11.71 21.48 2.48
C GLU A 263 11.08 21.99 1.17
N ASP A 264 11.47 21.41 0.02
CA ASP A 264 10.95 21.79 -1.31
C ASP A 264 9.63 21.07 -1.66
N PHE A 265 9.20 20.10 -0.85
CA PHE A 265 7.92 19.46 -1.06
C PHE A 265 6.75 20.39 -0.71
N VAL A 266 5.73 20.34 -1.53
CA VAL A 266 4.46 21.05 -1.34
C VAL A 266 3.31 20.07 -1.49
N PRO A 267 2.11 20.36 -0.97
CA PRO A 267 0.94 19.54 -1.22
C PRO A 267 0.65 19.41 -2.72
N VAL A 268 0.49 18.17 -3.18
CA VAL A 268 0.26 17.85 -4.59
C VAL A 268 -0.95 16.95 -4.78
N MET A 269 -1.46 16.91 -6.00
CA MET A 269 -2.51 15.98 -6.43
C MET A 269 -2.15 15.27 -7.72
N ALA A 270 -2.47 13.98 -7.81
CA ALA A 270 -2.55 13.30 -9.10
C ALA A 270 -3.90 13.62 -9.76
N CYS A 271 -3.85 14.22 -10.93
CA CYS A 271 -5.04 14.61 -11.70
C CYS A 271 -5.68 13.40 -12.41
N PRO A 272 -6.98 13.46 -12.72
CA PRO A 272 -7.66 12.40 -13.47
C PRO A 272 -6.96 12.12 -14.80
N SER A 273 -6.79 10.97 -15.20
CA SER A 273 -7.02 9.58 -15.04
C SER A 273 -5.67 8.84 -15.07
N GLN A 274 -4.61 9.51 -14.63
CA GLN A 274 -3.23 9.06 -14.62
C GLN A 274 -2.57 9.44 -13.28
N VAL A 275 -1.89 8.48 -12.65
CA VAL A 275 -1.29 8.70 -11.32
C VAL A 275 -0.07 9.61 -11.39
N ASP A 276 0.64 9.64 -12.52
CA ASP A 276 1.82 10.46 -12.76
C ASP A 276 1.51 11.89 -13.26
N LYS A 277 0.25 12.20 -13.50
CA LYS A 277 -0.18 13.56 -13.87
C LYS A 277 -0.29 14.44 -12.62
N ILE A 278 0.84 14.81 -12.07
CA ILE A 278 0.94 15.57 -10.82
C ILE A 278 0.84 17.07 -11.05
N ARG A 279 0.09 17.75 -10.15
CA ARG A 279 0.05 19.21 -10.04
C ARG A 279 0.09 19.63 -8.58
N ASN A 280 0.61 20.83 -8.32
CA ASN A 280 0.48 21.45 -7.01
C ASN A 280 -1.00 21.71 -6.70
N VAL A 281 -1.42 21.52 -5.46
CA VAL A 281 -2.81 21.76 -5.05
C VAL A 281 -3.24 23.19 -5.36
N SER A 282 -2.34 24.17 -5.19
CA SER A 282 -2.58 25.59 -5.48
C SER A 282 -2.98 25.87 -6.93
N GLU A 283 -2.55 25.05 -7.89
CA GLU A 283 -2.92 25.19 -9.29
C GLU A 283 -4.37 24.70 -9.61
N LEU A 284 -4.97 23.94 -8.70
CA LEU A 284 -6.27 23.31 -8.84
C LEU A 284 -7.35 23.96 -7.99
N GLU A 285 -6.98 24.95 -7.16
CA GLU A 285 -7.90 25.61 -6.22
C GLU A 285 -9.18 26.10 -6.88
N GLY A 286 -10.28 25.96 -6.15
CA GLY A 286 -11.60 26.35 -6.63
C GLY A 286 -12.35 25.28 -7.44
N THR A 287 -11.72 24.17 -7.84
CA THR A 287 -12.39 23.07 -8.51
C THR A 287 -13.41 22.42 -7.57
N GLU A 288 -14.68 22.49 -7.86
CA GLU A 288 -15.78 21.89 -7.08
C GLU A 288 -15.65 20.36 -7.05
N ILE A 289 -16.06 19.76 -5.92
CA ILE A 289 -16.01 18.30 -5.70
C ILE A 289 -17.33 17.80 -5.13
N ASP A 290 -17.66 16.54 -5.39
CA ASP A 290 -18.90 15.89 -4.96
C ASP A 290 -18.66 14.90 -3.81
N GLN A 291 -17.45 14.35 -3.73
CA GLN A 291 -17.11 13.34 -2.73
C GLN A 291 -15.66 13.42 -2.30
N VAL A 292 -15.40 13.02 -1.06
CA VAL A 292 -14.05 12.78 -0.52
C VAL A 292 -13.99 11.36 0.03
N PHE A 293 -12.90 10.68 -0.26
CA PHE A 293 -12.59 9.36 0.31
C PHE A 293 -11.26 9.38 1.04
N ILE A 294 -11.27 9.05 2.33
CA ILE A 294 -10.07 8.91 3.16
C ILE A 294 -9.98 7.46 3.63
N GLY A 295 -8.91 6.77 3.27
CA GLY A 295 -8.77 5.35 3.60
C GLY A 295 -7.87 4.60 2.65
N SER A 296 -8.14 3.33 2.47
CA SER A 296 -7.39 2.32 1.70
C SER A 296 -6.09 1.85 2.37
N CYS A 297 -5.38 0.93 1.70
CA CYS A 297 -4.07 0.46 2.15
C CYS A 297 -2.98 1.55 2.10
N THR A 298 -3.23 2.64 1.39
CA THR A 298 -2.30 3.79 1.35
C THR A 298 -2.43 4.68 2.57
N ASN A 299 -3.64 5.14 2.90
CA ASN A 299 -3.86 6.20 3.90
C ASN A 299 -5.14 5.97 4.73
N GLY A 300 -5.27 4.79 5.32
CA GLY A 300 -6.31 4.47 6.30
C GLY A 300 -5.75 4.16 7.70
N ARG A 301 -4.49 4.52 7.96
CA ARG A 301 -3.80 4.26 9.24
C ARG A 301 -4.12 5.33 10.28
N LEU A 302 -3.73 5.08 11.53
CA LEU A 302 -4.06 5.96 12.65
C LEU A 302 -3.60 7.40 12.43
N GLU A 303 -2.37 7.60 11.94
CA GLU A 303 -1.82 8.94 11.65
C GLU A 303 -2.57 9.65 10.51
N ASP A 304 -3.06 8.89 9.51
CA ASP A 304 -3.86 9.44 8.41
C ASP A 304 -5.22 9.95 8.91
N LEU A 305 -5.88 9.13 9.75
CA LEU A 305 -7.17 9.47 10.34
C LEU A 305 -7.03 10.64 11.33
N ALA A 306 -5.94 10.68 12.09
CA ALA A 306 -5.64 11.78 13.02
C ALA A 306 -5.41 13.09 12.26
N ALA A 307 -4.62 13.08 11.18
CA ALA A 307 -4.39 14.26 10.35
C ALA A 307 -5.69 14.79 9.72
N ALA A 308 -6.57 13.89 9.28
CA ALA A 308 -7.88 14.28 8.76
C ALA A 308 -8.78 14.84 9.87
N ALA A 309 -8.82 14.20 11.04
CA ALA A 309 -9.62 14.66 12.18
C ALA A 309 -9.16 16.03 12.70
N GLU A 310 -7.85 16.30 12.71
CA GLU A 310 -7.31 17.60 13.07
C GLU A 310 -7.87 18.73 12.20
N VAL A 311 -7.90 18.54 10.88
CA VAL A 311 -8.45 19.48 9.91
C VAL A 311 -9.96 19.66 10.07
N LEU A 312 -10.68 18.57 10.39
CA LEU A 312 -12.16 18.52 10.50
C LEU A 312 -12.68 18.96 11.86
N LYS A 313 -11.83 19.04 12.89
CA LYS A 313 -12.22 19.35 14.27
C LYS A 313 -13.01 20.67 14.35
N GLY A 314 -14.25 20.59 14.88
CA GLY A 314 -15.14 21.74 15.00
C GLY A 314 -15.71 22.28 13.67
N LYS A 315 -15.42 21.63 12.55
CA LYS A 315 -15.90 22.00 11.21
C LYS A 315 -16.90 20.96 10.70
N LYS A 316 -17.65 21.33 9.69
CA LYS A 316 -18.60 20.42 9.00
C LYS A 316 -18.16 20.21 7.55
N VAL A 317 -18.42 19.03 7.05
CA VAL A 317 -18.30 18.73 5.61
C VAL A 317 -19.27 19.63 4.83
N ALA A 318 -18.84 20.14 3.69
CA ALA A 318 -19.65 21.01 2.83
C ALA A 318 -20.98 20.32 2.45
N LYS A 319 -22.07 21.11 2.35
CA LYS A 319 -23.46 20.63 2.28
C LYS A 319 -23.73 19.55 1.22
N PHE A 320 -23.07 19.62 0.08
CA PHE A 320 -23.30 18.70 -1.05
C PHE A 320 -22.15 17.71 -1.26
N VAL A 321 -21.18 17.66 -0.33
CA VAL A 321 -20.04 16.73 -0.39
C VAL A 321 -20.31 15.52 0.50
N LYS A 322 -20.04 14.34 -0.02
CA LYS A 322 -20.02 13.09 0.76
C LYS A 322 -18.59 12.85 1.25
N LEU A 323 -18.36 12.71 2.55
CA LEU A 323 -17.08 12.27 3.10
C LEU A 323 -17.18 10.82 3.58
N ILE A 324 -16.39 9.94 2.99
CA ILE A 324 -16.30 8.53 3.35
C ILE A 324 -14.94 8.26 3.95
N VAL A 325 -14.91 7.61 5.13
CA VAL A 325 -13.67 7.26 5.84
C VAL A 325 -13.64 5.75 6.08
N THR A 326 -12.57 5.10 5.64
CA THR A 326 -12.35 3.65 5.81
C THR A 326 -11.04 3.39 6.53
N PRO A 327 -11.05 3.04 7.84
CA PRO A 327 -9.85 2.62 8.56
C PRO A 327 -9.22 1.37 7.95
N ALA A 328 -7.88 1.26 8.00
CA ALA A 328 -7.19 0.16 7.34
C ALA A 328 -7.32 -1.19 8.07
N SER A 329 -7.55 -1.19 9.39
CA SER A 329 -7.77 -2.42 10.15
C SER A 329 -8.72 -2.20 11.34
N ARG A 330 -9.22 -3.31 11.88
CA ARG A 330 -10.04 -3.30 13.11
C ARG A 330 -9.24 -2.78 14.31
N LYS A 331 -7.94 -3.04 14.37
CA LYS A 331 -7.06 -2.51 15.42
C LYS A 331 -6.99 -0.98 15.32
N ILE A 332 -6.75 -0.45 14.12
CA ILE A 332 -6.73 0.99 13.86
C ILE A 332 -8.09 1.62 14.16
N TYR A 333 -9.19 0.98 13.75
CA TYR A 333 -10.54 1.43 14.06
C TYR A 333 -10.74 1.62 15.56
N ARG A 334 -10.35 0.61 16.37
CA ARG A 334 -10.46 0.69 17.84
C ARG A 334 -9.58 1.78 18.42
N GLN A 335 -8.31 1.87 18.01
CA GLN A 335 -7.40 2.92 18.46
C GLN A 335 -7.95 4.32 18.14
N ALA A 336 -8.49 4.51 16.93
CA ALA A 336 -9.08 5.77 16.52
C ALA A 336 -10.36 6.11 17.32
N ALA A 337 -11.14 5.09 17.74
CA ALA A 337 -12.29 5.26 18.62
C ALA A 337 -11.84 5.67 20.04
N ASP A 338 -10.86 4.96 20.59
CA ASP A 338 -10.34 5.21 21.94
C ASP A 338 -9.72 6.63 22.08
N LEU A 339 -9.17 7.17 20.97
CA LEU A 339 -8.59 8.51 20.90
C LEU A 339 -9.59 9.62 20.51
N GLY A 340 -10.89 9.31 20.35
CA GLY A 340 -11.92 10.29 19.95
C GLY A 340 -11.82 10.76 18.49
N ILE A 341 -10.94 10.14 17.69
CA ILE A 341 -10.75 10.48 16.28
C ILE A 341 -12.02 10.15 15.48
N LEU A 342 -12.62 8.97 15.71
CA LEU A 342 -13.84 8.57 15.00
C LEU A 342 -15.02 9.46 15.38
N GLU A 343 -15.11 9.90 16.63
CA GLU A 343 -16.12 10.86 17.09
C GLU A 343 -16.00 12.18 16.33
N THR A 344 -14.79 12.76 16.28
CA THR A 344 -14.52 14.00 15.53
C THR A 344 -14.91 13.88 14.04
N LEU A 345 -14.54 12.76 13.40
CA LEU A 345 -14.90 12.50 12.02
C LEU A 345 -16.42 12.38 11.82
N ALA A 346 -17.11 11.64 12.69
CA ALA A 346 -18.57 11.48 12.65
C ALA A 346 -19.29 12.82 12.89
N GLU A 347 -18.85 13.59 13.87
CA GLU A 347 -19.40 14.92 14.13
C GLU A 347 -19.24 15.88 12.95
N SER A 348 -18.15 15.76 12.18
CA SER A 348 -17.97 16.56 10.97
C SER A 348 -18.95 16.19 9.84
N GLY A 349 -19.60 15.02 9.91
CA GLY A 349 -20.52 14.49 8.91
C GLY A 349 -19.91 13.37 8.04
N ALA A 350 -18.79 12.79 8.45
CA ALA A 350 -18.17 11.67 7.74
C ALA A 350 -18.98 10.36 7.94
N MET A 351 -19.06 9.56 6.89
CA MET A 351 -19.55 8.18 6.91
C MET A 351 -18.35 7.26 7.17
N ILE A 352 -18.28 6.66 8.35
CA ILE A 352 -17.21 5.73 8.71
C ILE A 352 -17.63 4.33 8.33
N THR A 353 -16.82 3.66 7.50
CA THR A 353 -17.12 2.33 6.98
C THR A 353 -16.34 1.23 7.70
N HIS A 354 -16.70 -0.01 7.42
CA HIS A 354 -15.97 -1.19 7.85
C HIS A 354 -14.55 -1.20 7.24
N PRO A 355 -13.50 -1.60 8.00
CA PRO A 355 -12.15 -1.76 7.47
C PRO A 355 -12.07 -2.75 6.30
N GLY A 356 -11.47 -2.33 5.19
CA GLY A 356 -11.33 -3.13 3.97
C GLY A 356 -10.94 -2.28 2.76
N CYS A 357 -10.83 -2.89 1.58
CA CYS A 357 -10.48 -2.17 0.35
C CYS A 357 -11.60 -1.23 -0.10
N SER A 358 -12.86 -1.61 0.08
CA SER A 358 -14.05 -0.77 -0.04
C SER A 358 -14.11 0.00 -1.38
N LEU A 359 -14.34 1.31 -1.32
CA LEU A 359 -14.44 2.19 -2.48
C LEU A 359 -13.16 2.25 -3.33
N CYS A 360 -11.98 2.03 -2.74
CA CYS A 360 -10.71 2.05 -3.48
C CYS A 360 -10.69 1.09 -4.68
N CYS A 361 -11.33 -0.08 -4.56
CA CYS A 361 -11.47 -1.04 -5.66
C CYS A 361 -12.80 -0.91 -6.42
N GLY A 362 -13.63 0.07 -6.11
CA GLY A 362 -14.91 0.32 -6.78
C GLY A 362 -15.97 -0.74 -6.51
N ARG A 363 -15.90 -1.44 -5.38
CA ARG A 363 -16.81 -2.55 -5.05
C ARG A 363 -17.90 -2.19 -4.05
N ALA A 364 -17.63 -1.30 -3.12
CA ALA A 364 -18.59 -0.93 -2.07
C ALA A 364 -18.33 0.47 -1.53
N GLY A 365 -19.30 1.02 -0.79
CA GLY A 365 -19.11 2.17 0.06
C GLY A 365 -18.99 3.52 -0.62
N GLY A 366 -19.83 3.82 -1.62
CA GLY A 366 -19.92 5.19 -2.20
C GLY A 366 -19.45 5.29 -3.64
N ILE A 367 -19.84 4.31 -4.47
CA ILE A 367 -19.58 4.31 -5.91
C ILE A 367 -20.15 5.60 -6.53
N LEU A 368 -19.38 6.21 -7.45
CA LEU A 368 -19.72 7.47 -8.08
C LEU A 368 -20.32 7.25 -9.47
N THR A 369 -21.14 8.22 -9.88
CA THR A 369 -21.79 8.26 -11.18
C THR A 369 -21.13 9.27 -12.13
N ASP A 370 -21.68 9.41 -13.32
CA ASP A 370 -21.15 10.27 -14.39
C ASP A 370 -20.95 11.71 -13.92
N CYS A 371 -19.81 12.27 -14.29
CA CYS A 371 -19.43 13.66 -14.05
C CYS A 371 -19.17 14.04 -12.58
N GLU A 372 -19.24 13.11 -11.61
CA GLU A 372 -18.83 13.38 -10.24
C GLU A 372 -17.30 13.48 -10.12
N ARG A 373 -16.85 14.38 -9.21
CA ARG A 373 -15.43 14.59 -8.87
C ARG A 373 -15.18 14.14 -7.45
N VAL A 374 -14.14 13.33 -7.28
CA VAL A 374 -13.74 12.84 -5.97
C VAL A 374 -12.29 13.18 -5.68
N VAL A 375 -12.02 13.68 -4.47
CA VAL A 375 -10.67 13.73 -3.90
C VAL A 375 -10.49 12.51 -3.01
N ALA A 376 -9.47 11.70 -3.28
CA ALA A 376 -9.30 10.40 -2.64
C ALA A 376 -7.87 10.14 -2.20
N THR A 377 -7.70 9.42 -1.10
CA THR A 377 -6.38 9.03 -0.60
C THR A 377 -5.94 7.63 -1.06
N ASN A 378 -6.73 6.98 -1.90
CA ASN A 378 -6.38 5.70 -2.50
C ASN A 378 -5.18 5.81 -3.47
N ASN A 379 -4.81 4.72 -4.12
CA ASN A 379 -3.56 4.63 -4.90
C ASN A 379 -3.75 4.77 -6.41
N ARG A 380 -4.97 4.66 -6.94
CA ARG A 380 -5.25 4.68 -8.39
C ARG A 380 -6.43 5.55 -8.75
N ASN A 381 -6.30 6.26 -9.88
CA ASN A 381 -7.32 7.16 -10.41
C ASN A 381 -7.71 6.85 -11.87
N PHE A 382 -7.53 5.60 -12.30
CA PHE A 382 -7.88 5.16 -13.65
C PHE A 382 -9.38 5.30 -13.94
N LEU A 383 -9.74 5.41 -15.21
CA LEU A 383 -11.13 5.43 -15.65
C LEU A 383 -11.90 4.21 -15.12
N GLY A 384 -13.05 4.44 -14.53
CA GLY A 384 -13.90 3.39 -13.96
C GLY A 384 -13.44 2.82 -12.61
N ARG A 385 -12.37 3.35 -11.98
CA ARG A 385 -11.83 2.81 -10.73
C ARG A 385 -12.79 2.92 -9.54
N MET A 386 -13.57 3.99 -9.43
CA MET A 386 -14.46 4.25 -8.29
C MET A 386 -15.93 4.43 -8.71
N GLY A 387 -16.28 3.99 -9.90
CA GLY A 387 -17.62 4.14 -10.46
C GLY A 387 -17.62 4.08 -11.98
N THR A 388 -18.37 4.98 -12.65
CA THR A 388 -18.38 5.03 -14.11
C THR A 388 -17.04 5.54 -14.66
N SER A 389 -16.81 5.32 -15.97
CA SER A 389 -15.59 5.81 -16.65
C SER A 389 -15.53 7.34 -16.81
N LYS A 390 -16.59 8.06 -16.44
CA LYS A 390 -16.65 9.53 -16.51
C LYS A 390 -16.40 10.21 -15.16
N VAL A 391 -16.12 9.44 -14.10
CA VAL A 391 -15.72 9.97 -12.80
C VAL A 391 -14.31 10.56 -12.88
N GLN A 392 -14.13 11.73 -12.27
CA GLN A 392 -12.85 12.40 -12.17
C GLN A 392 -12.26 12.17 -10.77
N ILE A 393 -11.19 11.38 -10.67
CA ILE A 393 -10.55 11.02 -9.40
C ILE A 393 -9.25 11.80 -9.25
N TYR A 394 -9.15 12.63 -8.20
CA TYR A 394 -7.94 13.32 -7.78
C TYR A 394 -7.35 12.60 -6.57
N LEU A 395 -6.07 12.20 -6.64
CA LEU A 395 -5.39 11.59 -5.50
C LEU A 395 -4.66 12.64 -4.68
N ALA A 396 -4.85 12.62 -3.38
CA ALA A 396 -4.27 13.58 -2.46
C ALA A 396 -3.91 12.95 -1.10
N SER A 397 -3.18 13.71 -0.28
CA SER A 397 -2.93 13.34 1.12
C SER A 397 -4.21 13.47 1.98
N PRO A 398 -4.29 12.75 3.14
CA PRO A 398 -5.42 12.86 4.06
C PRO A 398 -5.72 14.29 4.53
N ARG A 399 -4.68 15.09 4.80
CA ARG A 399 -4.82 16.49 5.22
C ARG A 399 -5.46 17.33 4.11
N THR A 400 -4.97 17.20 2.88
CA THR A 400 -5.54 17.88 1.70
C THR A 400 -6.98 17.42 1.43
N ALA A 401 -7.23 16.11 1.48
CA ALA A 401 -8.58 15.56 1.27
C ALA A 401 -9.58 16.09 2.31
N ALA A 402 -9.19 16.14 3.58
CA ALA A 402 -10.04 16.69 4.65
C ALA A 402 -10.32 18.19 4.46
N ALA A 403 -9.33 18.98 4.07
CA ALA A 403 -9.51 20.41 3.78
C ALA A 403 -10.50 20.61 2.63
N CYS A 404 -10.38 19.82 1.55
CA CYS A 404 -11.31 19.84 0.42
C CYS A 404 -12.74 19.45 0.85
N ALA A 405 -12.90 18.49 1.76
CA ALA A 405 -14.21 18.09 2.27
C ALA A 405 -14.94 19.24 2.99
N VAL A 406 -14.21 20.03 3.78
CA VAL A 406 -14.75 21.21 4.47
C VAL A 406 -15.12 22.31 3.47
N ALA A 407 -14.25 22.56 2.50
CA ALA A 407 -14.41 23.65 1.54
C ALA A 407 -15.45 23.35 0.43
N GLY A 408 -15.75 22.08 0.14
CA GLY A 408 -16.57 21.66 -1.00
C GLY A 408 -15.89 21.81 -2.37
N LYS A 409 -14.61 22.10 -2.35
CA LYS A 409 -13.75 22.33 -3.53
C LYS A 409 -12.29 22.04 -3.19
N ILE A 410 -11.45 21.93 -4.21
CA ILE A 410 -10.02 21.77 -4.00
C ILE A 410 -9.44 23.04 -3.38
N VAL A 411 -8.72 22.89 -2.28
CA VAL A 411 -8.00 23.95 -1.55
C VAL A 411 -6.69 23.39 -1.00
N CYS A 412 -5.70 24.26 -0.83
CA CYS A 412 -4.48 23.91 -0.10
C CYS A 412 -4.80 23.65 1.38
N PRO A 413 -4.21 22.63 2.01
CA PRO A 413 -4.29 22.45 3.44
C PRO A 413 -3.46 23.53 4.15
N GLU A 414 -3.98 24.04 5.27
CA GLU A 414 -3.29 24.96 6.18
C GLU A 414 -2.17 24.27 6.94
#